data_9eb006dd9cd20bee9ed7277c10ed89ee
#
_entry.id   9eb006dd9cd20bee9ed7277c10ed89ee
#
_cell.length_a   1.000
_cell.length_b   1.000
_cell.length_c   1.000
_cell.angle_alpha   90.00
_cell.angle_beta   90.00
_cell.angle_gamma   90.00
#
_symmetry.space_group_name_H-M   'P 1'
#
loop_
_entity.id
_entity.type
_entity.pdbx_description
1 polymer ?
#
loop_
_entity_poly.entity_id
_entity_poly.type
_entity_poly.pdbx_seq_one_letter_code
_entity_poly.pdbx_strand_id
1 'polypeptide(L)'
;MSDTLFDLAQHYHAQLTDRIRQYLHGRGLTDTVIDRYLLGWSGWRITIPITNRDGEVAFFKLAKDPEDNADTPKMLTAPGGTAELYGWEQVQVRPERLVICEGEFDRLVFESRGIPAVTSTAGAGTFRLEWADALRDIPQLFVCFDRDAAGETGANRLARLLPQALLVRLPDEVGEGGDVTDFFVRLGHSVEEFDVLLDTAQPARAYSDRSSSRATPTAAAGVWPRDEIVGLKQRVHLEDVVAHYVRLQPVGRSLIGRCPFHDDHHPSFVVYPATQGFHCFGCGAHGDVLAFLMLVESLRFPEAVDALRRLAA
;
A
#
# COMPACT_ATOMS: atom_id res chain seq x y z
N MET A 1 25.95 8.09 -23.89
CA MET A 1 25.46 6.82 -23.32
C MET A 1 24.25 7.21 -22.49
N SER A 2 23.12 6.59 -22.72
CA SER A 2 21.93 6.86 -21.88
C SER A 2 22.20 6.18 -20.53
N ASP A 3 22.36 6.98 -19.47
CA ASP A 3 22.52 6.44 -18.12
C ASP A 3 21.24 5.64 -17.78
N THR A 4 21.41 4.38 -17.40
CA THR A 4 20.28 3.57 -16.96
C THR A 4 19.84 4.00 -15.56
N LEU A 5 18.62 3.64 -15.16
CA LEU A 5 18.18 3.89 -13.77
C LEU A 5 19.06 3.15 -12.74
N PHE A 6 19.66 2.04 -13.16
CA PHE A 6 20.63 1.31 -12.35
C PHE A 6 21.94 2.11 -12.16
N ASP A 7 22.49 2.71 -13.23
CA ASP A 7 23.69 3.57 -13.14
C ASP A 7 23.40 4.77 -12.21
N LEU A 8 22.18 5.34 -12.31
CA LEU A 8 21.75 6.42 -11.43
C LEU A 8 21.62 5.97 -9.96
N ALA A 9 21.14 4.75 -9.71
CA ALA A 9 21.09 4.18 -8.36
C ALA A 9 22.49 4.02 -7.77
N GLN A 10 23.45 3.49 -8.55
CA GLN A 10 24.85 3.41 -8.13
C GLN A 10 25.45 4.79 -7.86
N HIS A 11 25.14 5.77 -8.70
CA HIS A 11 25.60 7.15 -8.52
C HIS A 11 25.08 7.74 -7.21
N TYR A 12 23.78 7.64 -6.93
CA TYR A 12 23.21 8.13 -5.66
C TYR A 12 23.75 7.36 -4.45
N HIS A 13 23.96 6.07 -4.59
CA HIS A 13 24.56 5.25 -3.52
C HIS A 13 25.99 5.71 -3.19
N ALA A 14 26.80 6.00 -4.21
CA ALA A 14 28.15 6.55 -4.01
C ALA A 14 28.16 7.95 -3.35
N GLN A 15 27.05 8.68 -3.42
CA GLN A 15 26.87 9.97 -2.76
C GLN A 15 26.27 9.88 -1.35
N LEU A 16 26.00 8.67 -0.84
CA LEU A 16 25.45 8.47 0.48
C LEU A 16 26.42 9.01 1.54
N THR A 17 26.01 10.07 2.23
CA THR A 17 26.83 10.70 3.26
C THR A 17 26.82 9.91 4.57
N ASP A 18 27.88 10.05 5.38
CA ASP A 18 27.95 9.41 6.71
C ASP A 18 26.72 9.79 7.58
N ARG A 19 26.27 11.02 7.50
CA ARG A 19 25.08 11.51 8.22
C ARG A 19 23.83 10.71 7.85
N ILE A 20 23.58 10.52 6.56
CA ILE A 20 22.42 9.78 6.09
C ILE A 20 22.57 8.28 6.41
N ARG A 21 23.78 7.73 6.27
CA ARG A 21 24.04 6.33 6.65
C ARG A 21 23.78 6.10 8.13
N GLN A 22 24.22 7.02 9.02
CA GLN A 22 23.91 6.96 10.45
C GLN A 22 22.39 7.06 10.73
N TYR A 23 21.67 7.91 10.02
CA TYR A 23 20.22 7.96 10.13
C TYR A 23 19.57 6.63 9.75
N LEU A 24 20.01 6.00 8.66
CA LEU A 24 19.51 4.69 8.22
C LEU A 24 19.83 3.60 9.26
N HIS A 25 21.02 3.62 9.87
CA HIS A 25 21.35 2.75 11.02
C HIS A 25 20.41 3.01 12.20
N GLY A 26 20.14 4.27 12.51
CA GLY A 26 19.19 4.66 13.57
C GLY A 26 17.75 4.16 13.30
N ARG A 27 17.40 3.91 12.04
CA ARG A 27 16.14 3.23 11.65
C ARG A 27 16.25 1.70 11.67
N GLY A 28 17.38 1.13 12.08
CA GLY A 28 17.58 -0.31 12.21
C GLY A 28 18.04 -1.01 10.93
N LEU A 29 18.45 -0.26 9.89
CA LEU A 29 19.00 -0.84 8.67
C LEU A 29 20.48 -1.20 8.89
N THR A 30 20.89 -2.35 8.36
CA THR A 30 22.30 -2.78 8.36
C THR A 30 23.02 -2.29 7.09
N ASP A 31 24.34 -2.16 7.14
CA ASP A 31 25.15 -1.82 5.94
C ASP A 31 24.87 -2.81 4.80
N THR A 32 24.76 -4.08 5.11
CA THR A 32 24.43 -5.12 4.11
C THR A 32 23.15 -4.79 3.33
N VAL A 33 22.10 -4.31 4.00
CA VAL A 33 20.83 -3.94 3.37
C VAL A 33 20.96 -2.62 2.64
N ILE A 34 21.61 -1.61 3.24
CA ILE A 34 21.86 -0.30 2.61
C ILE A 34 22.59 -0.47 1.29
N ASP A 35 23.66 -1.28 1.28
CA ASP A 35 24.50 -1.49 0.10
C ASP A 35 23.82 -2.42 -0.94
N ARG A 36 23.16 -3.49 -0.49
CA ARG A 36 22.43 -4.43 -1.36
C ARG A 36 21.32 -3.74 -2.16
N TYR A 37 20.55 -2.86 -1.51
CA TYR A 37 19.42 -2.16 -2.15
C TYR A 37 19.82 -0.79 -2.71
N LEU A 38 21.12 -0.47 -2.76
CA LEU A 38 21.68 0.76 -3.29
C LEU A 38 20.96 2.01 -2.75
N LEU A 39 20.65 2.03 -1.44
CA LEU A 39 20.11 3.23 -0.82
C LEU A 39 21.10 4.37 -1.00
N GLY A 40 20.63 5.55 -1.41
CA GLY A 40 21.51 6.62 -1.82
C GLY A 40 21.05 8.00 -1.37
N TRP A 41 21.76 9.00 -1.85
CA TRP A 41 21.47 10.39 -1.57
C TRP A 41 21.48 11.22 -2.86
N SER A 42 20.36 11.90 -3.17
CA SER A 42 20.23 12.73 -4.37
C SER A 42 20.72 14.18 -4.19
N GLY A 43 21.29 14.51 -3.03
CA GLY A 43 21.63 15.88 -2.65
C GLY A 43 20.54 16.58 -1.83
N TRP A 44 19.32 16.04 -1.78
CA TRP A 44 18.19 16.62 -1.05
C TRP A 44 17.22 15.57 -0.45
N ARG A 45 17.20 14.32 -0.96
CA ARG A 45 16.39 13.21 -0.44
C ARG A 45 17.15 11.90 -0.47
N ILE A 46 16.80 11.02 0.46
CA ILE A 46 17.26 9.64 0.47
C ILE A 46 16.58 8.92 -0.69
N THR A 47 17.34 8.24 -1.54
CA THR A 47 16.82 7.49 -2.68
C THR A 47 16.70 6.02 -2.34
N ILE A 48 15.56 5.43 -2.66
CA ILE A 48 15.27 4.01 -2.53
C ILE A 48 14.94 3.51 -3.94
N PRO A 49 15.86 2.78 -4.60
CA PRO A 49 15.59 2.16 -5.89
C PRO A 49 14.50 1.10 -5.75
N ILE A 50 13.49 1.19 -6.60
CA ILE A 50 12.42 0.21 -6.67
C ILE A 50 12.64 -0.67 -7.89
N THR A 51 12.80 -1.95 -7.67
CA THR A 51 12.98 -2.94 -8.74
C THR A 51 11.64 -3.55 -9.16
N ASN A 52 11.49 -3.78 -10.47
CA ASN A 52 10.38 -4.54 -11.03
C ASN A 52 10.58 -6.05 -10.87
N ARG A 53 9.63 -6.84 -11.39
CA ARG A 53 9.67 -8.30 -11.34
C ARG A 53 10.90 -8.91 -12.03
N ASP A 54 11.47 -8.22 -13.00
CA ASP A 54 12.66 -8.69 -13.77
C ASP A 54 13.98 -8.31 -13.07
N GLY A 55 13.90 -7.62 -11.93
CA GLY A 55 15.07 -7.18 -11.15
C GLY A 55 15.70 -5.88 -11.64
N GLU A 56 15.05 -5.19 -12.58
CA GLU A 56 15.51 -3.91 -13.11
C GLU A 56 15.01 -2.77 -12.24
N VAL A 57 15.81 -1.73 -12.05
CA VAL A 57 15.36 -0.49 -11.36
C VAL A 57 14.31 0.19 -12.24
N ALA A 58 13.07 0.25 -11.75
CA ALA A 58 11.94 0.82 -12.45
C ALA A 58 11.77 2.32 -12.16
N PHE A 59 12.00 2.74 -10.91
CA PHE A 59 11.95 4.13 -10.45
C PHE A 59 12.55 4.25 -9.04
N PHE A 60 12.48 5.45 -8.48
CA PHE A 60 12.94 5.72 -7.12
C PHE A 60 11.78 6.20 -6.23
N LYS A 61 11.78 5.74 -4.99
CA LYS A 61 11.12 6.44 -3.88
C LYS A 61 12.13 7.39 -3.26
N LEU A 62 11.64 8.54 -2.83
CA LEU A 62 12.46 9.64 -2.36
C LEU A 62 12.00 10.03 -0.95
N ALA A 63 12.71 9.51 0.06
CA ALA A 63 12.40 9.80 1.45
C ALA A 63 12.97 11.16 1.85
N LYS A 64 12.23 11.88 2.69
CA LYS A 64 12.59 13.19 3.19
C LYS A 64 13.89 13.12 4.00
N ASP A 65 14.74 14.14 3.85
CA ASP A 65 15.89 14.34 4.75
C ASP A 65 15.39 14.50 6.19
N PRO A 66 15.92 13.74 7.16
CA PRO A 66 15.51 13.86 8.57
C PRO A 66 15.74 15.26 9.16
N GLU A 67 16.67 16.04 8.60
CA GLU A 67 16.96 17.41 9.03
C GLU A 67 16.14 18.48 8.29
N ASP A 68 15.39 18.09 7.25
CA ASP A 68 14.51 19.02 6.53
C ASP A 68 13.25 19.29 7.39
N ASN A 69 13.14 20.53 7.90
CA ASN A 69 12.00 20.98 8.69
C ASN A 69 10.86 21.59 7.85
N ALA A 70 11.00 21.62 6.50
CA ALA A 70 9.94 22.12 5.63
C ALA A 70 8.70 21.19 5.68
N ASP A 71 7.53 21.78 5.52
CA ASP A 71 6.27 21.00 5.42
C ASP A 71 6.15 20.37 4.02
N THR A 72 6.94 19.32 3.80
CA THR A 72 6.99 18.57 2.55
C THR A 72 6.67 17.08 2.83
N PRO A 73 6.11 16.35 1.86
CA PRO A 73 5.77 14.95 2.04
C PRO A 73 6.97 14.11 2.52
N LYS A 74 6.71 13.21 3.49
CA LYS A 74 7.74 12.29 4.03
C LYS A 74 8.33 11.40 2.94
N MET A 75 7.50 10.97 1.97
CA MET A 75 7.89 10.11 0.87
C MET A 75 7.32 10.65 -0.45
N LEU A 76 8.13 10.66 -1.50
CA LEU A 76 7.73 10.99 -2.86
C LEU A 76 8.03 9.82 -3.80
N THR A 77 7.31 9.74 -4.90
CA THR A 77 7.66 8.87 -6.01
C THR A 77 8.32 9.72 -7.10
N ALA A 78 9.47 9.29 -7.61
CA ALA A 78 10.14 9.98 -8.71
C ALA A 78 9.24 10.05 -9.95
N PRO A 79 9.36 11.09 -10.80
CA PRO A 79 8.57 11.21 -12.01
C PRO A 79 8.65 9.96 -12.89
N GLY A 80 7.50 9.50 -13.40
CA GLY A 80 7.39 8.28 -14.19
C GLY A 80 7.21 6.99 -13.37
N GLY A 81 7.37 7.05 -12.04
CA GLY A 81 7.12 5.90 -11.18
C GLY A 81 5.64 5.55 -11.09
N THR A 82 5.35 4.27 -11.08
CA THR A 82 4.00 3.71 -10.90
C THR A 82 4.00 2.76 -9.71
N ALA A 83 2.81 2.43 -9.19
CA ALA A 83 2.72 1.44 -8.11
C ALA A 83 3.40 0.13 -8.50
N GLU A 84 4.29 -0.37 -7.64
CA GLU A 84 5.04 -1.61 -7.82
C GLU A 84 5.07 -2.42 -6.52
N LEU A 85 5.23 -3.73 -6.63
CA LEU A 85 5.53 -4.59 -5.48
C LEU A 85 7.04 -4.53 -5.22
N TYR A 86 7.42 -3.89 -4.13
CA TYR A 86 8.82 -3.84 -3.72
C TYR A 86 9.18 -5.08 -2.92
N GLY A 87 10.15 -5.86 -3.43
CA GLY A 87 10.59 -7.13 -2.86
C GLY A 87 10.30 -8.35 -3.75
N TRP A 88 10.19 -8.17 -5.06
CA TRP A 88 10.01 -9.27 -6.02
C TRP A 88 11.03 -10.38 -5.87
N GLU A 89 12.29 -10.06 -5.51
CA GLU A 89 13.34 -11.03 -5.26
C GLU A 89 12.99 -12.00 -4.13
N GLN A 90 12.21 -11.54 -3.13
CA GLN A 90 11.72 -12.41 -2.06
C GLN A 90 10.62 -13.34 -2.56
N VAL A 91 9.74 -12.83 -3.42
CA VAL A 91 8.68 -13.67 -4.03
C VAL A 91 9.29 -14.76 -4.91
N GLN A 92 10.36 -14.43 -5.65
CA GLN A 92 11.01 -15.37 -6.56
C GLN A 92 11.71 -16.54 -5.84
N VAL A 93 12.29 -16.31 -4.66
CA VAL A 93 12.93 -17.38 -3.87
C VAL A 93 11.92 -18.25 -3.12
N ARG A 94 10.63 -17.86 -3.10
CA ARG A 94 9.54 -18.62 -2.48
C ARG A 94 9.86 -19.03 -1.03
N PRO A 95 10.05 -18.10 -0.12
CA PRO A 95 10.35 -18.40 1.27
C PRO A 95 9.18 -19.13 1.92
N GLU A 96 9.44 -19.88 2.98
CA GLU A 96 8.39 -20.53 3.76
C GLU A 96 7.46 -19.51 4.42
N ARG A 97 8.04 -18.39 4.91
CA ARG A 97 7.35 -17.28 5.55
C ARG A 97 7.64 -15.98 4.81
N LEU A 98 6.61 -15.20 4.51
CA LEU A 98 6.73 -13.88 3.88
C LEU A 98 5.81 -12.87 4.57
N VAL A 99 6.35 -11.71 4.89
CA VAL A 99 5.59 -10.61 5.50
C VAL A 99 5.25 -9.56 4.45
N ILE A 100 4.00 -9.14 4.38
CA ILE A 100 3.57 -7.94 3.65
C ILE A 100 3.49 -6.80 4.66
N CYS A 101 4.33 -5.78 4.51
CA CYS A 101 4.38 -4.60 5.37
C CYS A 101 3.86 -3.35 4.66
N GLU A 102 3.70 -2.24 5.40
CA GLU A 102 3.03 -1.05 4.89
C GLU A 102 3.95 -0.18 4.04
N GLY A 103 5.21 0.03 4.46
CA GLY A 103 6.13 0.97 3.87
C GLY A 103 7.46 0.39 3.40
N GLU A 104 8.17 1.17 2.57
CA GLU A 104 9.47 0.78 2.04
C GLU A 104 10.53 0.62 3.14
N PHE A 105 10.50 1.47 4.17
CA PHE A 105 11.43 1.35 5.29
C PHE A 105 11.13 0.14 6.17
N ASP A 106 9.87 -0.19 6.41
CA ASP A 106 9.48 -1.38 7.19
C ASP A 106 10.00 -2.64 6.52
N ARG A 107 9.85 -2.73 5.20
CA ARG A 107 10.43 -3.82 4.41
C ARG A 107 11.95 -3.92 4.62
N LEU A 108 12.66 -2.81 4.55
CA LEU A 108 14.11 -2.78 4.71
C LEU A 108 14.54 -3.12 6.15
N VAL A 109 13.74 -2.77 7.15
CA VAL A 109 13.94 -3.19 8.55
C VAL A 109 13.77 -4.70 8.70
N PHE A 110 12.74 -5.29 8.10
CA PHE A 110 12.57 -6.75 8.07
C PHE A 110 13.75 -7.44 7.39
N GLU A 111 14.17 -6.97 6.22
CA GLU A 111 15.34 -7.48 5.52
C GLU A 111 16.62 -7.42 6.36
N SER A 112 16.79 -6.34 7.13
CA SER A 112 17.93 -6.17 8.05
C SER A 112 17.91 -7.16 9.24
N ARG A 113 16.78 -7.80 9.48
CA ARG A 113 16.56 -8.85 10.49
C ARG A 113 16.55 -10.25 9.88
N GLY A 114 16.75 -10.37 8.55
CA GLY A 114 16.67 -11.65 7.84
C GLY A 114 15.24 -12.18 7.66
N ILE A 115 14.23 -11.32 7.81
CA ILE A 115 12.82 -11.66 7.64
C ILE A 115 12.41 -11.28 6.20
N PRO A 116 12.03 -12.23 5.33
CA PRO A 116 11.56 -11.93 3.99
C PRO A 116 10.32 -11.06 4.02
N ALA A 117 10.35 -9.92 3.31
CA ALA A 117 9.25 -8.98 3.30
C ALA A 117 9.03 -8.32 1.93
N VAL A 118 7.78 -7.94 1.68
CA VAL A 118 7.36 -7.17 0.50
C VAL A 118 6.43 -6.03 0.91
N THR A 119 6.38 -4.98 0.09
CA THR A 119 5.41 -3.89 0.28
C THR A 119 4.92 -3.34 -1.06
N SER A 120 3.74 -2.72 -1.06
CA SER A 120 3.26 -1.92 -2.19
C SER A 120 3.81 -0.50 -2.08
N THR A 121 4.50 -0.01 -3.12
CA THR A 121 5.07 1.35 -3.14
C THR A 121 4.03 2.48 -3.19
N ALA A 122 2.77 2.15 -3.30
CA ALA A 122 1.65 3.10 -3.29
C ALA A 122 0.71 2.89 -2.08
N GLY A 123 1.19 2.17 -1.04
CA GLY A 123 0.45 1.88 0.18
C GLY A 123 -0.53 0.71 0.05
N ALA A 124 -1.04 0.26 1.19
CA ALA A 124 -1.90 -0.92 1.33
C ALA A 124 -3.17 -0.89 0.44
N GLY A 125 -3.69 0.30 0.16
CA GLY A 125 -4.89 0.50 -0.65
C GLY A 125 -4.74 0.17 -2.15
N THR A 126 -3.52 0.00 -2.64
CA THR A 126 -3.20 -0.14 -4.07
C THR A 126 -2.66 -1.52 -4.44
N PHE A 127 -2.82 -2.50 -3.57
CA PHE A 127 -2.34 -3.86 -3.83
C PHE A 127 -3.08 -4.48 -5.03
N ARG A 128 -2.33 -4.91 -6.06
CA ARG A 128 -2.89 -5.40 -7.32
C ARG A 128 -3.18 -6.91 -7.27
N LEU A 129 -4.18 -7.35 -8.06
CA LEU A 129 -4.53 -8.77 -8.17
C LEU A 129 -3.36 -9.62 -8.69
N GLU A 130 -2.59 -9.10 -9.64
CA GLU A 130 -1.41 -9.79 -10.19
C GLU A 130 -0.32 -10.07 -9.14
N TRP A 131 -0.19 -9.18 -8.14
CA TRP A 131 0.72 -9.39 -7.02
C TRP A 131 0.16 -10.43 -6.05
N ALA A 132 -1.15 -10.38 -5.79
CA ALA A 132 -1.83 -11.38 -4.99
C ALA A 132 -1.69 -12.78 -5.60
N ASP A 133 -1.82 -12.90 -6.93
CA ASP A 133 -1.61 -14.18 -7.63
C ASP A 133 -0.18 -14.71 -7.48
N ALA A 134 0.82 -13.82 -7.54
CA ALA A 134 2.22 -14.19 -7.35
C ALA A 134 2.55 -14.66 -5.92
N LEU A 135 1.80 -14.16 -4.93
CA LEU A 135 1.97 -14.50 -3.50
C LEU A 135 1.14 -15.72 -3.07
N ARG A 136 0.27 -16.24 -3.95
CA ARG A 136 -0.67 -17.32 -3.61
C ARG A 136 0.02 -18.61 -3.17
N ASP A 137 1.18 -18.90 -3.75
CA ASP A 137 1.95 -20.12 -3.50
C ASP A 137 2.92 -20.00 -2.32
N ILE A 138 2.94 -18.87 -1.61
CA ILE A 138 3.75 -18.72 -0.39
C ILE A 138 3.07 -19.49 0.75
N PRO A 139 3.77 -20.44 1.40
CA PRO A 139 3.17 -21.33 2.39
C PRO A 139 2.56 -20.60 3.59
N GLN A 140 3.28 -19.61 4.13
CA GLN A 140 2.85 -18.80 5.26
C GLN A 140 3.00 -17.31 4.91
N LEU A 141 1.86 -16.69 4.65
CA LEU A 141 1.79 -15.28 4.30
C LEU A 141 1.22 -14.46 5.44
N PHE A 142 1.93 -13.40 5.81
CA PHE A 142 1.58 -12.53 6.93
C PHE A 142 1.37 -11.10 6.45
N VAL A 143 0.49 -10.36 7.13
CA VAL A 143 0.31 -8.91 6.94
C VAL A 143 0.61 -8.24 8.26
N CYS A 144 1.62 -7.38 8.28
CA CYS A 144 2.05 -6.59 9.42
C CYS A 144 2.10 -5.12 9.02
N PHE A 145 1.06 -4.36 9.38
CA PHE A 145 0.92 -2.94 9.09
C PHE A 145 1.01 -2.13 10.38
N ASP A 146 1.10 -0.80 10.21
CA ASP A 146 1.18 0.14 11.31
C ASP A 146 -0.02 -0.02 12.25
N ARG A 147 0.20 0.29 13.50
CA ARG A 147 -0.78 0.13 14.56
C ARG A 147 -1.71 1.33 14.66
N ASP A 148 -2.41 1.62 13.56
CA ASP A 148 -3.42 2.68 13.47
C ASP A 148 -4.66 2.23 12.68
N ALA A 149 -5.66 3.10 12.60
CA ALA A 149 -6.91 2.81 11.90
C ALA A 149 -6.70 2.62 10.38
N ALA A 150 -5.70 3.27 9.79
CA ALA A 150 -5.38 3.16 8.37
C ALA A 150 -4.73 1.80 8.07
N GLY A 151 -3.74 1.40 8.88
CA GLY A 151 -3.09 0.10 8.80
C GLY A 151 -4.07 -1.05 9.01
N GLU A 152 -4.97 -0.95 10.00
CA GLU A 152 -6.02 -1.97 10.22
C GLU A 152 -6.97 -2.08 9.02
N THR A 153 -7.40 -0.96 8.45
CA THR A 153 -8.26 -0.94 7.26
C THR A 153 -7.53 -1.54 6.06
N GLY A 154 -6.27 -1.18 5.86
CA GLY A 154 -5.41 -1.69 4.80
C GLY A 154 -5.19 -3.19 4.91
N ALA A 155 -4.87 -3.69 6.11
CA ALA A 155 -4.65 -5.11 6.38
C ALA A 155 -5.92 -5.93 6.12
N ASN A 156 -7.07 -5.46 6.59
CA ASN A 156 -8.36 -6.11 6.34
C ASN A 156 -8.73 -6.12 4.85
N ARG A 157 -8.38 -5.08 4.09
CA ARG A 157 -8.59 -5.03 2.65
C ARG A 157 -7.68 -6.03 1.93
N LEU A 158 -6.41 -6.07 2.29
CA LEU A 158 -5.45 -6.99 1.70
C LEU A 158 -5.83 -8.45 1.97
N ALA A 159 -6.31 -8.77 3.16
CA ALA A 159 -6.78 -10.10 3.51
C ALA A 159 -8.00 -10.58 2.69
N ARG A 160 -8.74 -9.68 2.04
CA ARG A 160 -9.80 -10.06 1.08
C ARG A 160 -9.22 -10.52 -0.26
N LEU A 161 -8.09 -9.97 -0.67
CA LEU A 161 -7.35 -10.37 -1.87
C LEU A 161 -6.53 -11.64 -1.63
N LEU A 162 -6.04 -11.81 -0.41
CA LEU A 162 -5.18 -12.90 0.06
C LEU A 162 -5.83 -13.59 1.28
N PRO A 163 -6.89 -14.41 1.08
CA PRO A 163 -7.63 -15.03 2.19
C PRO A 163 -6.80 -15.96 3.07
N GLN A 164 -5.64 -16.44 2.57
CA GLN A 164 -4.68 -17.26 3.31
C GLN A 164 -3.77 -16.42 4.22
N ALA A 165 -3.69 -15.10 4.03
CA ALA A 165 -2.82 -14.26 4.83
C ALA A 165 -3.30 -14.15 6.29
N LEU A 166 -2.35 -14.22 7.20
CA LEU A 166 -2.55 -14.06 8.64
C LEU A 166 -2.19 -12.63 9.06
N LEU A 167 -3.03 -12.01 9.88
CA LEU A 167 -2.79 -10.67 10.39
C LEU A 167 -1.91 -10.73 11.63
N VAL A 168 -0.76 -10.07 11.56
CA VAL A 168 0.17 -9.86 12.68
C VAL A 168 -0.20 -8.54 13.35
N ARG A 169 -0.34 -8.56 14.67
CA ARG A 169 -0.55 -7.36 15.47
C ARG A 169 0.69 -7.06 16.28
N LEU A 170 1.23 -5.89 16.08
CA LEU A 170 2.26 -5.37 16.96
C LEU A 170 1.69 -5.16 18.36
N PRO A 171 2.47 -5.43 19.43
CA PRO A 171 2.00 -5.32 20.80
C PRO A 171 1.66 -3.88 21.20
N ASP A 172 0.84 -3.73 22.25
CA ASP A 172 0.32 -2.42 22.69
C ASP A 172 1.40 -1.42 23.06
N GLU A 173 2.56 -1.89 23.50
CA GLU A 173 3.71 -1.07 23.88
C GLU A 173 4.38 -0.34 22.70
N VAL A 174 4.14 -0.80 21.46
CA VAL A 174 4.58 -0.08 20.26
C VAL A 174 3.87 1.28 20.15
N GLY A 175 2.66 1.39 20.68
CA GLY A 175 1.87 2.60 20.70
C GLY A 175 0.97 2.75 19.48
N GLU A 176 0.10 3.76 19.50
CA GLU A 176 -0.75 4.10 18.35
C GLU A 176 0.09 4.74 17.25
N GLY A 177 -0.11 4.30 16.01
CA GLY A 177 0.68 4.72 14.85
C GLY A 177 2.12 4.17 14.85
N GLY A 178 2.44 3.25 15.77
CA GLY A 178 3.76 2.64 15.81
C GLY A 178 3.93 1.53 14.78
N ASP A 179 5.16 1.38 14.28
CA ASP A 179 5.56 0.52 13.20
C ASP A 179 6.58 -0.56 13.65
N VAL A 180 7.08 -1.34 12.72
CA VAL A 180 8.10 -2.36 12.98
C VAL A 180 9.47 -1.76 13.36
N THR A 181 9.76 -0.52 12.97
CA THR A 181 10.93 0.21 13.44
C THR A 181 10.82 0.48 14.94
N ASP A 182 9.65 0.90 15.40
CA ASP A 182 9.39 1.05 16.84
C ASP A 182 9.57 -0.29 17.59
N PHE A 183 9.04 -1.38 17.05
CA PHE A 183 9.16 -2.70 17.64
C PHE A 183 10.63 -3.13 17.78
N PHE A 184 11.38 -3.14 16.69
CA PHE A 184 12.75 -3.67 16.69
C PHE A 184 13.80 -2.69 17.23
N VAL A 185 13.61 -1.38 17.02
CA VAL A 185 14.66 -0.39 17.30
C VAL A 185 14.36 0.38 18.58
N ARG A 186 13.17 0.97 18.70
CA ARG A 186 12.84 1.77 19.89
C ARG A 186 12.64 0.91 21.13
N LEU A 187 11.96 -0.23 20.98
CA LEU A 187 11.68 -1.16 22.08
C LEU A 187 12.75 -2.25 22.22
N GLY A 188 13.55 -2.49 21.18
CA GLY A 188 14.67 -3.44 21.22
C GLY A 188 14.26 -4.90 21.17
N HIS A 189 13.05 -5.21 20.67
CA HIS A 189 12.59 -6.59 20.52
C HIS A 189 13.46 -7.39 19.54
N SER A 190 13.55 -8.69 19.81
CA SER A 190 14.31 -9.63 18.98
C SER A 190 13.49 -10.21 17.82
N VAL A 191 14.17 -10.91 16.92
CA VAL A 191 13.53 -11.67 15.83
C VAL A 191 12.69 -12.82 16.40
N GLU A 192 13.17 -13.48 17.46
CA GLU A 192 12.46 -14.57 18.11
C GLU A 192 11.13 -14.10 18.73
N GLU A 193 11.09 -12.88 19.28
CA GLU A 193 9.85 -12.27 19.77
C GLU A 193 8.90 -11.95 18.63
N PHE A 194 9.41 -11.52 17.47
CA PHE A 194 8.58 -11.33 16.28
C PHE A 194 8.05 -12.66 15.73
N ASP A 195 8.86 -13.74 15.76
CA ASP A 195 8.41 -15.09 15.38
C ASP A 195 7.22 -15.56 16.24
N VAL A 196 7.19 -15.22 17.52
CA VAL A 196 6.04 -15.49 18.39
C VAL A 196 4.79 -14.74 17.89
N LEU A 197 4.95 -13.50 17.39
CA LEU A 197 3.82 -12.77 16.78
C LEU A 197 3.33 -13.43 15.49
N LEU A 198 4.24 -13.94 14.64
CA LEU A 198 3.89 -14.71 13.46
C LEU A 198 3.14 -16.00 13.83
N ASP A 199 3.61 -16.74 14.83
CA ASP A 199 2.98 -18.00 15.25
C ASP A 199 1.59 -17.79 15.90
N THR A 200 1.33 -16.61 16.43
CA THR A 200 0.04 -16.22 17.03
C THR A 200 -0.87 -15.42 16.11
N ALA A 201 -0.43 -15.15 14.86
CA ALA A 201 -1.18 -14.38 13.88
C ALA A 201 -2.51 -15.04 13.53
N GLN A 202 -3.53 -14.24 13.28
CA GLN A 202 -4.91 -14.70 13.09
C GLN A 202 -5.40 -14.42 11.66
N PRO A 203 -6.24 -15.29 11.08
CA PRO A 203 -6.95 -14.96 9.84
C PRO A 203 -7.82 -13.69 10.02
N ALA A 204 -7.89 -12.84 9.01
CA ALA A 204 -8.71 -11.63 9.05
C ALA A 204 -10.20 -11.90 9.37
N ARG A 205 -10.72 -13.07 9.03
CA ARG A 205 -12.11 -13.48 9.31
C ARG A 205 -12.43 -13.68 10.80
N ALA A 206 -11.44 -13.96 11.65
CA ALA A 206 -11.67 -14.15 13.09
C ALA A 206 -11.99 -12.82 13.80
N TYR A 207 -11.77 -11.69 13.15
CA TYR A 207 -11.94 -10.36 13.72
C TYR A 207 -13.33 -9.75 13.46
N SER A 208 -14.00 -10.09 12.34
CA SER A 208 -15.34 -9.57 12.02
C SER A 208 -16.45 -10.10 12.93
N ASP A 209 -16.21 -11.21 13.64
CA ASP A 209 -17.24 -11.84 14.50
C ASP A 209 -17.40 -11.22 15.89
N ARG A 210 -16.50 -10.31 16.31
CA ARG A 210 -16.59 -9.70 17.65
C ARG A 210 -17.35 -8.36 17.68
N SER A 211 -17.64 -7.73 16.55
CA SER A 211 -18.32 -6.43 16.49
C SER A 211 -19.67 -6.41 15.78
N SER A 212 -20.20 -7.55 15.31
CA SER A 212 -21.53 -7.59 14.68
C SER A 212 -22.39 -8.75 15.16
N SER A 213 -22.93 -8.62 16.39
CA SER A 213 -24.19 -9.28 16.71
C SER A 213 -25.32 -8.51 16.03
N ARG A 214 -25.68 -8.88 14.81
CA ARG A 214 -26.99 -8.81 14.13
C ARG A 214 -26.83 -8.72 12.62
N ALA A 215 -27.04 -9.82 11.97
CA ALA A 215 -27.88 -10.01 10.78
C ALA A 215 -27.42 -11.26 10.01
N THR A 216 -28.29 -12.21 9.89
CA THR A 216 -28.18 -13.42 9.06
C THR A 216 -27.96 -13.03 7.59
N PRO A 217 -26.96 -13.59 6.88
CA PRO A 217 -26.86 -13.42 5.45
C PRO A 217 -27.59 -14.57 4.75
N THR A 218 -28.76 -14.29 4.23
CA THR A 218 -29.28 -15.01 3.06
C THR A 218 -28.72 -14.31 1.82
N ALA A 219 -27.77 -14.92 1.11
CA ALA A 219 -27.52 -14.51 -0.26
C ALA A 219 -26.81 -15.61 -1.05
N ALA A 220 -27.52 -16.15 -2.01
CA ALA A 220 -26.99 -16.87 -3.16
C ALA A 220 -25.97 -16.00 -3.90
N ALA A 221 -24.82 -16.59 -4.30
CA ALA A 221 -23.87 -15.96 -5.20
C ALA A 221 -24.54 -15.71 -6.55
N GLY A 222 -25.02 -14.49 -6.79
CA GLY A 222 -25.66 -14.10 -8.04
C GLY A 222 -24.61 -13.97 -9.14
N VAL A 223 -24.82 -14.65 -10.24
CA VAL A 223 -24.17 -14.35 -11.51
C VAL A 223 -24.85 -13.07 -12.04
N TRP A 224 -24.14 -11.95 -12.00
CA TRP A 224 -24.67 -10.66 -12.50
C TRP A 224 -24.56 -10.60 -14.02
N PRO A 225 -25.69 -10.48 -14.76
CA PRO A 225 -25.62 -10.28 -16.21
C PRO A 225 -24.83 -9.01 -16.54
N ARG A 226 -23.91 -9.12 -17.47
CA ARG A 226 -23.05 -7.99 -17.89
C ARG A 226 -23.86 -6.76 -18.31
N ASP A 227 -24.99 -7.00 -18.99
CA ASP A 227 -25.89 -5.96 -19.47
C ASP A 227 -26.58 -5.18 -18.33
N GLU A 228 -26.86 -5.86 -17.22
CA GLU A 228 -27.42 -5.22 -16.02
C GLU A 228 -26.43 -4.23 -15.40
N ILE A 229 -25.16 -4.65 -15.25
CA ILE A 229 -24.10 -3.79 -14.69
C ILE A 229 -23.89 -2.57 -15.59
N VAL A 230 -23.87 -2.75 -16.90
CA VAL A 230 -23.76 -1.66 -17.87
C VAL A 230 -24.94 -0.69 -17.72
N GLY A 231 -26.16 -1.21 -17.61
CA GLY A 231 -27.36 -0.39 -17.44
C GLY A 231 -27.38 0.38 -16.11
N LEU A 232 -26.85 -0.21 -15.03
CA LEU A 232 -26.70 0.49 -13.75
C LEU A 232 -25.70 1.63 -13.83
N LYS A 233 -24.53 1.40 -14.42
CA LYS A 233 -23.48 2.42 -14.61
C LYS A 233 -23.94 3.59 -15.48
N GLN A 234 -24.86 3.36 -16.43
CA GLN A 234 -25.40 4.44 -17.28
C GLN A 234 -26.42 5.34 -16.55
N ARG A 235 -27.03 4.85 -15.46
CA ARG A 235 -28.03 5.60 -14.69
C ARG A 235 -27.44 6.37 -13.51
N VAL A 236 -26.22 6.05 -13.11
CA VAL A 236 -25.57 6.66 -11.94
C VAL A 236 -24.32 7.39 -12.42
N HIS A 237 -24.29 8.69 -12.28
CA HIS A 237 -23.15 9.50 -12.64
C HIS A 237 -22.08 9.44 -11.55
N LEU A 238 -20.85 9.15 -11.94
CA LEU A 238 -19.72 9.02 -11.02
C LEU A 238 -19.52 10.29 -10.19
N GLU A 239 -19.60 11.45 -10.80
CA GLU A 239 -19.40 12.74 -10.15
C GLU A 239 -20.41 12.97 -9.03
N ASP A 240 -21.66 12.53 -9.17
CA ASP A 240 -22.70 12.66 -8.15
C ASP A 240 -22.39 11.76 -6.97
N VAL A 241 -21.95 10.53 -7.23
CA VAL A 241 -21.55 9.59 -6.16
C VAL A 241 -20.33 10.10 -5.42
N VAL A 242 -19.30 10.54 -6.14
CA VAL A 242 -18.08 11.07 -5.54
C VAL A 242 -18.33 12.32 -4.70
N ALA A 243 -19.26 13.18 -5.11
CA ALA A 243 -19.61 14.41 -4.40
C ALA A 243 -20.14 14.17 -2.97
N HIS A 244 -20.63 12.96 -2.65
CA HIS A 244 -21.03 12.60 -1.28
C HIS A 244 -19.82 12.39 -0.35
N TYR A 245 -18.64 12.10 -0.89
CA TYR A 245 -17.43 11.78 -0.12
C TYR A 245 -16.34 12.84 -0.25
N VAL A 246 -16.30 13.54 -1.38
CA VAL A 246 -15.22 14.46 -1.76
C VAL A 246 -15.78 15.79 -2.24
N ARG A 247 -15.27 16.88 -1.69
CA ARG A 247 -15.58 18.21 -2.22
C ARG A 247 -14.86 18.41 -3.54
N LEU A 248 -15.61 18.32 -4.65
CA LEU A 248 -15.10 18.49 -6.00
C LEU A 248 -15.14 19.97 -6.44
N GLN A 249 -14.11 20.38 -7.17
CA GLN A 249 -14.00 21.70 -7.81
C GLN A 249 -13.81 21.52 -9.33
N PRO A 250 -14.46 22.31 -10.17
CA PRO A 250 -14.31 22.20 -11.62
C PRO A 250 -12.94 22.71 -12.07
N VAL A 251 -12.28 21.92 -12.93
CA VAL A 251 -11.01 22.28 -13.58
C VAL A 251 -11.11 21.87 -15.06
N GLY A 252 -11.40 22.83 -15.92
CA GLY A 252 -11.64 22.57 -17.34
C GLY A 252 -12.87 21.68 -17.57
N ARG A 253 -12.64 20.48 -18.14
CA ARG A 253 -13.69 19.47 -18.39
C ARG A 253 -13.75 18.37 -17.32
N SER A 254 -12.96 18.51 -16.26
CA SER A 254 -12.84 17.53 -15.20
C SER A 254 -13.18 18.18 -13.86
N LEU A 255 -13.34 17.35 -12.82
CA LEU A 255 -13.52 17.78 -11.44
C LEU A 255 -12.33 17.30 -10.63
N ILE A 256 -11.81 18.15 -9.73
CA ILE A 256 -10.68 17.80 -8.86
C ILE A 256 -11.07 17.95 -7.39
N GLY A 257 -10.54 17.07 -6.55
CA GLY A 257 -10.72 17.12 -5.10
C GLY A 257 -9.59 16.43 -4.36
N ARG A 258 -9.67 16.41 -3.04
CA ARG A 258 -8.77 15.60 -2.22
C ARG A 258 -9.17 14.14 -2.32
N CYS A 259 -8.18 13.26 -2.43
CA CYS A 259 -8.41 11.84 -2.54
C CYS A 259 -9.00 11.25 -1.25
N PRO A 260 -10.07 10.44 -1.31
CA PRO A 260 -10.61 9.79 -0.12
C PRO A 260 -9.88 8.49 0.23
N PHE A 261 -8.87 8.10 -0.54
CA PHE A 261 -8.20 6.80 -0.42
C PHE A 261 -6.80 6.89 0.21
N HIS A 262 -6.26 8.10 0.41
CA HIS A 262 -5.01 8.35 1.09
C HIS A 262 -5.05 9.73 1.76
N ASP A 263 -4.15 10.01 2.66
CA ASP A 263 -4.03 11.33 3.29
C ASP A 263 -3.53 12.35 2.25
N ASP A 264 -4.48 13.10 1.68
CA ASP A 264 -4.27 13.99 0.55
C ASP A 264 -4.37 15.47 1.01
N HIS A 265 -3.21 16.09 1.18
CA HIS A 265 -3.14 17.50 1.56
C HIS A 265 -3.31 18.47 0.38
N HIS A 266 -3.05 18.00 -0.85
CA HIS A 266 -3.21 18.77 -2.09
C HIS A 266 -4.11 18.01 -3.06
N PRO A 267 -5.17 18.66 -3.63
CA PRO A 267 -6.10 17.97 -4.52
C PRO A 267 -5.38 17.18 -5.62
N SER A 268 -5.48 15.87 -5.58
CA SER A 268 -4.84 14.94 -6.53
C SER A 268 -5.82 13.97 -7.17
N PHE A 269 -7.07 13.98 -6.73
CA PHE A 269 -8.14 13.11 -7.21
C PHE A 269 -8.95 13.80 -8.30
N VAL A 270 -8.92 13.25 -9.51
CA VAL A 270 -9.59 13.81 -10.68
C VAL A 270 -10.71 12.90 -11.14
N VAL A 271 -11.91 13.47 -11.33
CA VAL A 271 -13.08 12.80 -11.93
C VAL A 271 -13.25 13.32 -13.34
N TYR A 272 -13.50 12.41 -14.27
CA TYR A 272 -13.74 12.68 -15.69
C TYR A 272 -15.21 12.38 -16.05
N PRO A 273 -16.13 13.38 -15.99
CA PRO A 273 -17.56 13.15 -16.25
C PRO A 273 -17.82 12.57 -17.64
N ALA A 274 -17.05 12.99 -18.65
CA ALA A 274 -17.23 12.54 -20.03
C ALA A 274 -16.98 11.02 -20.23
N THR A 275 -16.09 10.43 -19.44
CA THR A 275 -15.73 9.01 -19.53
C THR A 275 -16.21 8.20 -18.33
N GLN A 276 -16.89 8.85 -17.39
CA GLN A 276 -17.38 8.26 -16.14
C GLN A 276 -16.28 7.48 -15.38
N GLY A 277 -15.07 8.05 -15.34
CA GLY A 277 -13.90 7.50 -14.69
C GLY A 277 -13.27 8.48 -13.71
N PHE A 278 -12.46 7.95 -12.79
CA PHE A 278 -11.61 8.75 -11.91
C PHE A 278 -10.16 8.27 -11.94
N HIS A 279 -9.28 9.18 -11.56
CA HIS A 279 -7.86 8.86 -11.33
C HIS A 279 -7.30 9.76 -10.23
N CYS A 280 -6.59 9.17 -9.27
CA CYS A 280 -5.83 9.89 -8.27
C CYS A 280 -4.35 9.92 -8.66
N PHE A 281 -3.80 11.10 -8.87
CA PHE A 281 -2.38 11.28 -9.20
C PHE A 281 -1.44 11.15 -7.98
N GLY A 282 -2.01 11.13 -6.77
CA GLY A 282 -1.24 10.88 -5.54
C GLY A 282 -1.01 9.40 -5.25
N CYS A 283 -2.10 8.60 -5.22
CA CYS A 283 -2.02 7.18 -4.86
C CYS A 283 -2.25 6.21 -6.04
N GLY A 284 -2.52 6.71 -7.26
CA GLY A 284 -2.77 5.88 -8.43
C GLY A 284 -4.13 5.17 -8.46
N ALA A 285 -5.00 5.37 -7.48
CA ALA A 285 -6.35 4.80 -7.50
C ALA A 285 -7.12 5.31 -8.73
N HIS A 286 -7.75 4.42 -9.46
CA HIS A 286 -8.51 4.75 -10.68
C HIS A 286 -9.64 3.76 -10.92
N GLY A 287 -10.59 4.15 -11.76
CA GLY A 287 -11.69 3.26 -12.12
C GLY A 287 -12.96 4.00 -12.46
N ASP A 288 -14.08 3.27 -12.42
CA ASP A 288 -15.44 3.77 -12.63
C ASP A 288 -16.22 3.84 -11.31
N VAL A 289 -17.52 4.06 -11.36
CA VAL A 289 -18.38 4.19 -10.18
C VAL A 289 -18.38 2.94 -9.30
N LEU A 290 -18.30 1.73 -9.87
CA LEU A 290 -18.23 0.50 -9.08
C LEU A 290 -16.87 0.40 -8.37
N ALA A 291 -15.78 0.66 -9.09
CA ALA A 291 -14.45 0.71 -8.50
C ALA A 291 -14.38 1.76 -7.37
N PHE A 292 -14.99 2.92 -7.57
CA PHE A 292 -15.06 3.96 -6.53
C PHE A 292 -15.80 3.48 -5.29
N LEU A 293 -17.00 2.90 -5.42
CA LEU A 293 -17.78 2.37 -4.31
C LEU A 293 -17.05 1.24 -3.58
N MET A 294 -16.41 0.34 -4.33
CA MET A 294 -15.60 -0.73 -3.75
C MET A 294 -14.45 -0.17 -2.92
N LEU A 295 -13.81 0.90 -3.40
CA LEU A 295 -12.69 1.55 -2.72
C LEU A 295 -13.13 2.35 -1.50
N VAL A 296 -14.11 3.23 -1.64
CA VAL A 296 -14.49 4.19 -0.60
C VAL A 296 -15.24 3.54 0.55
N GLU A 297 -16.09 2.53 0.27
CA GLU A 297 -16.86 1.82 1.29
C GLU A 297 -16.30 0.43 1.61
N SER A 298 -15.13 0.10 1.05
CA SER A 298 -14.50 -1.22 1.23
C SER A 298 -15.43 -2.40 0.89
N LEU A 299 -16.22 -2.25 -0.17
CA LEU A 299 -17.20 -3.25 -0.59
C LEU A 299 -16.59 -4.31 -1.52
N ARG A 300 -17.10 -5.53 -1.43
CA ARG A 300 -16.87 -6.54 -2.47
C ARG A 300 -17.74 -6.22 -3.69
N PHE A 301 -17.39 -6.77 -4.84
CA PHE A 301 -18.10 -6.51 -6.08
C PHE A 301 -19.64 -6.71 -6.00
N PRO A 302 -20.18 -7.81 -5.43
CA PRO A 302 -21.63 -7.97 -5.27
C PRO A 302 -22.27 -6.86 -4.43
N GLU A 303 -21.60 -6.46 -3.34
CA GLU A 303 -22.07 -5.42 -2.43
C GLU A 303 -22.05 -4.03 -3.10
N ALA A 304 -21.03 -3.77 -3.91
CA ALA A 304 -20.94 -2.54 -4.71
C ALA A 304 -22.02 -2.49 -5.80
N VAL A 305 -22.36 -3.61 -6.44
CA VAL A 305 -23.47 -3.70 -7.39
C VAL A 305 -24.81 -3.43 -6.70
N ASP A 306 -25.03 -3.97 -5.49
CA ASP A 306 -26.23 -3.70 -4.71
C ASP A 306 -26.30 -2.23 -4.23
N ALA A 307 -25.15 -1.63 -3.86
CA ALA A 307 -25.07 -0.20 -3.55
C ALA A 307 -25.40 0.65 -4.80
N LEU A 308 -24.85 0.29 -5.95
CA LEU A 308 -25.14 0.98 -7.23
C LEU A 308 -26.59 0.87 -7.63
N ARG A 309 -27.24 -0.28 -7.38
CA ARG A 309 -28.70 -0.46 -7.60
C ARG A 309 -29.53 0.49 -6.74
N ARG A 310 -29.16 0.66 -5.47
CA ARG A 310 -29.85 1.60 -4.58
C ARG A 310 -29.72 3.05 -5.03
N LEU A 311 -28.56 3.40 -5.62
CA LEU A 311 -28.32 4.73 -6.19
C LEU A 311 -29.02 4.94 -7.53
N ALA A 312 -29.29 3.87 -8.27
CA ALA A 312 -29.95 3.91 -9.56
C ALA A 312 -31.50 3.84 -9.48
N ALA A 313 -32.05 3.62 -8.28
CA ALA A 313 -33.50 3.53 -8.02
C ALA A 313 -34.14 4.92 -7.84
#